data_d8d815c0b60716ffb7b2b8439b545454
#
_entry.id   d8d815c0b60716ffb7b2b8439b545454
#
_cell.length_a   1.000
_cell.length_b   1.000
_cell.length_c   1.000
_cell.angle_alpha   90.00
_cell.angle_beta   90.00
_cell.angle_gamma   90.00
#
_symmetry.space_group_name_H-M   'P 1'
#
loop_
_entity.id
_entity.type
_entity.pdbx_description
1 polymer ?
#
loop_
_entity_poly.entity_id
_entity_poly.type
_entity_poly.pdbx_seq_one_letter_code
_entity_poly.pdbx_strand_id
1 'polypeptide(L)'
;MAEDIKIIHAPSDDEPFAVIDKPRFLPSAPLYEGDDSAFTRAAAVYPFLLGVNGKKPCEHGLLHRIDTLTSGLLLVASTQAAYESLSTAQDSGLFVKTYRAVCRQLKGQEQCGFAPLPHDFLQVQL
;
A
#
# COMPACT_ATOMS: atom_id res chain seq x y z
N MET A 1 -14.72 17.60 1.74
CA MET A 1 -15.23 16.34 1.21
C MET A 1 -14.05 15.49 0.79
N ALA A 2 -14.01 14.24 1.22
CA ALA A 2 -12.92 13.36 0.81
C ALA A 2 -13.01 13.09 -0.68
N GLU A 3 -11.90 13.14 -1.36
CA GLU A 3 -11.85 12.75 -2.75
C GLU A 3 -11.97 11.23 -2.88
N ASP A 4 -12.40 10.78 -4.03
CA ASP A 4 -12.58 9.37 -4.28
C ASP A 4 -11.25 8.64 -4.35
N ILE A 5 -11.28 7.37 -4.03
CA ILE A 5 -10.17 6.47 -4.25
C ILE A 5 -10.67 5.26 -5.03
N LYS A 6 -9.84 4.74 -5.91
CA LYS A 6 -10.21 3.58 -6.71
C LYS A 6 -10.12 2.33 -5.86
N ILE A 7 -11.24 1.61 -5.76
CA ILE A 7 -11.32 0.34 -5.05
C ILE A 7 -11.15 -0.78 -6.08
N ILE A 8 -10.07 -1.53 -5.95
CA ILE A 8 -9.79 -2.67 -6.84
C ILE A 8 -10.56 -3.89 -6.37
N HIS A 9 -10.62 -4.09 -5.03
CA HIS A 9 -11.33 -5.20 -4.42
C HIS A 9 -12.08 -4.70 -3.20
N ALA A 10 -13.39 -4.90 -3.16
CA ALA A 10 -14.22 -4.51 -2.03
C ALA A 10 -14.17 -5.60 -0.95
N PRO A 11 -14.14 -5.22 0.33
CA PRO A 11 -14.14 -6.21 1.39
C PRO A 11 -15.51 -6.90 1.51
N SER A 12 -15.47 -8.18 1.89
CA SER A 12 -16.67 -8.98 2.12
C SER A 12 -16.44 -9.92 3.29
N ASP A 13 -17.47 -10.63 3.71
CA ASP A 13 -17.35 -11.61 4.79
C ASP A 13 -16.40 -12.74 4.42
N ASP A 14 -16.42 -13.16 3.16
CA ASP A 14 -15.55 -14.24 2.66
C ASP A 14 -14.14 -13.75 2.38
N GLU A 15 -14.00 -12.49 2.01
CA GLU A 15 -12.72 -11.89 1.68
C GLU A 15 -12.59 -10.57 2.46
N PRO A 16 -12.24 -10.65 3.75
CA PRO A 16 -12.28 -9.49 4.65
C PRO A 16 -11.06 -8.58 4.49
N PHE A 17 -10.86 -8.10 3.28
CA PHE A 17 -9.83 -7.14 2.96
C PHE A 17 -10.24 -6.29 1.76
N ALA A 18 -9.70 -5.09 1.71
CA ALA A 18 -9.84 -4.21 0.55
C ALA A 18 -8.50 -4.09 -0.15
N VAL A 19 -8.53 -3.97 -1.47
CA VAL A 19 -7.37 -3.57 -2.25
C VAL A 19 -7.71 -2.23 -2.89
N ILE A 20 -6.89 -1.22 -2.64
CA ILE A 20 -7.11 0.12 -3.15
C ILE A 20 -5.94 0.53 -4.03
N ASP A 21 -6.22 1.37 -5.00
CA ASP A 21 -5.20 1.90 -5.90
C ASP A 21 -4.85 3.32 -5.48
N LYS A 22 -3.66 3.50 -4.95
CA LYS A 22 -3.20 4.80 -4.47
C LYS A 22 -2.63 5.61 -5.64
N PRO A 23 -3.15 6.81 -5.90
CA PRO A 23 -2.53 7.68 -6.90
C PRO A 23 -1.22 8.26 -6.39
N ARG A 24 -0.44 8.79 -7.31
CA ARG A 24 0.76 9.55 -6.95
C ARG A 24 0.36 10.81 -6.18
N PHE A 25 1.28 11.29 -5.37
CA PHE A 25 1.14 12.52 -4.57
C PHE A 25 0.15 12.41 -3.42
N LEU A 26 -0.38 11.23 -3.15
CA LEU A 26 -1.23 10.99 -2.00
C LEU A 26 -0.50 10.06 -1.03
N PRO A 27 -0.40 10.39 0.26
CA PRO A 27 0.18 9.48 1.24
C PRO A 27 -0.62 8.19 1.37
N SER A 28 0.06 7.10 1.73
CA SER A 28 -0.62 5.82 1.99
C SER A 28 -1.48 5.88 3.24
N ALA A 29 -0.95 6.49 4.30
CA ALA A 29 -1.61 6.55 5.60
C ALA A 29 -1.53 7.97 6.14
N PRO A 30 -2.48 8.35 7.02
CA PRO A 30 -2.44 9.69 7.62
C PRO A 30 -1.35 9.76 8.69
N LEU A 31 -0.78 10.93 8.88
CA LEU A 31 0.13 11.19 9.99
C LEU A 31 -0.67 11.35 11.29
N TYR A 32 -1.80 12.04 11.21
CA TYR A 32 -2.75 12.22 12.31
C TYR A 32 -4.13 11.81 11.83
N GLU A 33 -4.99 11.39 12.76
CA GLU A 33 -6.35 11.00 12.43
C GLU A 33 -7.06 12.12 11.66
N GLY A 34 -7.68 11.73 10.54
CA GLY A 34 -8.41 12.66 9.70
C GLY A 34 -7.60 13.29 8.57
N ASP A 35 -6.27 13.14 8.56
CA ASP A 35 -5.46 13.63 7.45
C ASP A 35 -5.81 12.87 6.17
N ASP A 36 -5.74 13.57 5.05
CA ASP A 36 -6.01 12.96 3.76
C ASP A 36 -4.92 11.95 3.40
N SER A 37 -5.34 10.76 3.02
CA SER A 37 -4.46 9.68 2.60
C SER A 37 -5.27 8.64 1.85
N ALA A 38 -4.58 7.69 1.23
CA ALA A 38 -5.27 6.57 0.58
C ALA A 38 -6.14 5.81 1.57
N PHE A 39 -5.60 5.53 2.76
CA PHE A 39 -6.38 4.84 3.79
C PHE A 39 -7.58 5.67 4.24
N THR A 40 -7.39 6.97 4.48
CA THR A 40 -8.48 7.85 4.92
C THR A 40 -9.63 7.86 3.92
N ARG A 41 -9.29 7.92 2.64
CA ARG A 41 -10.30 7.89 1.58
C ARG A 41 -11.02 6.56 1.51
N ALA A 42 -10.30 5.45 1.70
CA ALA A 42 -10.92 4.13 1.75
C ALA A 42 -11.85 4.00 2.96
N ALA A 43 -11.46 4.54 4.11
CA ALA A 43 -12.28 4.52 5.31
C ALA A 43 -13.54 5.39 5.16
N ALA A 44 -13.51 6.40 4.31
CA ALA A 44 -14.70 7.17 3.99
C ALA A 44 -15.72 6.34 3.22
N VAL A 45 -15.25 5.41 2.38
CA VAL A 45 -16.12 4.47 1.67
C VAL A 45 -16.59 3.33 2.59
N TYR A 46 -15.66 2.83 3.41
CA TYR A 46 -15.91 1.71 4.31
C TYR A 46 -15.53 2.11 5.74
N PRO A 47 -16.44 2.79 6.47
CA PRO A 47 -16.11 3.28 7.82
C PRO A 47 -15.68 2.21 8.81
N PHE A 48 -16.11 0.96 8.62
CA PHE A 48 -15.72 -0.13 9.50
C PHE A 48 -14.22 -0.44 9.45
N LEU A 49 -13.49 0.06 8.44
CA LEU A 49 -12.04 -0.10 8.41
C LEU A 49 -11.35 0.57 9.61
N LEU A 50 -11.99 1.58 10.19
CA LEU A 50 -11.46 2.26 11.38
C LEU A 50 -11.53 1.41 12.64
N GLY A 51 -12.28 0.30 12.61
CA GLY A 51 -12.39 -0.61 13.75
C GLY A 51 -11.24 -1.58 13.92
N VAL A 52 -10.33 -1.65 12.95
CA VAL A 52 -9.17 -2.54 13.03
C VAL A 52 -8.02 -1.80 13.72
N ASN A 53 -7.37 -2.48 14.66
CA ASN A 53 -6.22 -1.94 15.38
C ASN A 53 -4.94 -2.50 14.78
N GLY A 54 -4.13 -1.63 14.20
CA GLY A 54 -2.87 -1.99 13.59
C GLY A 54 -1.69 -1.79 14.52
N LYS A 55 -0.51 -2.06 14.00
CA LYS A 55 0.74 -1.92 14.76
C LYS A 55 1.08 -0.46 15.04
N LYS A 56 0.63 0.45 14.19
CA LYS A 56 0.89 1.88 14.33
C LYS A 56 -0.43 2.64 14.41
N PRO A 57 -0.46 3.74 15.19
CA PRO A 57 -1.63 4.60 15.22
C PRO A 57 -1.97 5.11 13.82
N CYS A 58 -3.23 5.31 13.54
CA CYS A 58 -3.76 5.83 12.28
C CYS A 58 -3.61 4.93 11.07
N GLU A 59 -2.99 3.77 11.19
CA GLU A 59 -2.84 2.83 10.08
C GLU A 59 -3.90 1.74 10.08
N HIS A 60 -4.50 1.46 11.22
CA HIS A 60 -5.58 0.48 11.35
C HIS A 60 -5.22 -0.85 10.63
N GLY A 61 -6.01 -1.27 9.66
CA GLY A 61 -5.79 -2.54 8.95
C GLY A 61 -4.84 -2.47 7.76
N LEU A 62 -4.19 -1.34 7.54
CA LEU A 62 -3.25 -1.19 6.43
C LEU A 62 -2.04 -2.10 6.63
N LEU A 63 -1.77 -2.98 5.68
CA LEU A 63 -0.72 -3.99 5.81
C LEU A 63 0.66 -3.48 5.42
N HIS A 64 0.72 -2.47 4.56
CA HIS A 64 1.98 -1.94 4.07
C HIS A 64 1.77 -0.52 3.54
N ARG A 65 2.86 0.15 3.27
CA ARG A 65 2.85 1.53 2.77
C ARG A 65 3.73 1.64 1.54
N ILE A 66 3.35 2.56 0.65
CA ILE A 66 4.21 2.99 -0.46
C ILE A 66 4.37 4.49 -0.38
N ASP A 67 5.43 5.00 -0.97
CA ASP A 67 5.77 6.41 -0.87
C ASP A 67 4.71 7.30 -1.50
N THR A 68 4.63 8.54 -1.05
CA THR A 68 3.69 9.51 -1.57
C THR A 68 3.79 9.66 -3.09
N LEU A 69 5.00 9.64 -3.63
CA LEU A 69 5.23 9.78 -5.07
C LEU A 69 4.99 8.49 -5.85
N THR A 70 4.77 7.39 -5.17
CA THR A 70 4.54 6.09 -5.81
C THR A 70 3.05 5.85 -5.93
N SER A 71 2.60 5.36 -7.07
CA SER A 71 1.24 4.87 -7.24
C SER A 71 1.23 3.36 -7.16
N GLY A 72 0.11 2.79 -6.77
CA GLY A 72 -0.02 1.33 -6.76
C GLY A 72 -0.96 0.82 -5.71
N LEU A 73 -0.93 -0.48 -5.52
CA LEU A 73 -1.91 -1.20 -4.74
C LEU A 73 -1.54 -1.22 -3.25
N LEU A 74 -2.54 -1.00 -2.42
CA LEU A 74 -2.45 -1.14 -0.98
C LEU A 74 -3.47 -2.16 -0.50
N LEU A 75 -3.06 -3.01 0.43
CA LEU A 75 -3.91 -4.03 1.02
C LEU A 75 -4.33 -3.58 2.42
N VAL A 76 -5.63 -3.58 2.67
CA VAL A 76 -6.20 -3.14 3.94
C VAL A 76 -7.11 -4.22 4.48
N ALA A 77 -6.81 -4.75 5.65
CA ALA A 77 -7.68 -5.72 6.31
C ALA A 77 -8.93 -5.02 6.85
N SER A 78 -10.08 -5.65 6.71
CA SER A 78 -11.35 -5.10 7.17
C SER A 78 -11.82 -5.67 8.50
N THR A 79 -11.16 -6.71 9.00
CA THR A 79 -11.43 -7.29 10.31
C THR A 79 -10.14 -7.48 11.06
N GLN A 80 -10.23 -7.53 12.40
CA GLN A 80 -9.05 -7.74 13.23
C GLN A 80 -8.42 -9.11 12.96
N ALA A 81 -9.23 -10.14 12.80
CA ALA A 81 -8.74 -11.49 12.51
C ALA A 81 -7.99 -11.52 11.19
N ALA A 82 -8.51 -10.86 10.15
CA ALA A 82 -7.86 -10.79 8.86
C ALA A 82 -6.53 -10.03 8.97
N TYR A 83 -6.51 -8.93 9.73
CA TYR A 83 -5.27 -8.16 9.93
C TYR A 83 -4.18 -9.03 10.56
N GLU A 84 -4.52 -9.77 11.59
CA GLU A 84 -3.56 -10.64 12.28
C GLU A 84 -3.06 -11.74 11.37
N SER A 85 -3.94 -12.37 10.62
CA SER A 85 -3.59 -13.45 9.69
C SER A 85 -2.71 -12.95 8.56
N LEU A 86 -3.07 -11.83 7.94
CA LEU A 86 -2.31 -11.25 6.83
C LEU A 86 -0.98 -10.69 7.31
N SER A 87 -0.95 -10.10 8.50
CA SER A 87 0.29 -9.59 9.09
C SER A 87 1.27 -10.73 9.35
N THR A 88 0.79 -11.85 9.84
CA THR A 88 1.61 -13.06 10.04
C THR A 88 2.15 -13.57 8.71
N ALA A 89 1.32 -13.62 7.68
CA ALA A 89 1.75 -14.04 6.35
C ALA A 89 2.84 -13.11 5.80
N GLN A 90 2.68 -11.81 6.02
CA GLN A 90 3.68 -10.83 5.58
C GLN A 90 5.00 -11.03 6.31
N ASP A 91 4.96 -11.22 7.62
CA ASP A 91 6.15 -11.45 8.43
C ASP A 91 6.87 -12.74 8.05
N SER A 92 6.13 -13.71 7.53
CA SER A 92 6.66 -15.01 7.07
C SER A 92 7.20 -14.95 5.63
N GLY A 93 7.21 -13.78 5.01
CA GLY A 93 7.75 -13.61 3.67
C GLY A 93 6.84 -14.09 2.55
N LEU A 94 5.55 -14.28 2.83
CA LEU A 94 4.60 -14.75 1.83
C LEU A 94 4.08 -13.66 0.90
N PHE A 95 4.34 -12.38 1.23
CA PHE A 95 3.97 -11.29 0.36
C PHE A 95 5.09 -11.01 -0.63
N VAL A 96 4.73 -10.94 -1.91
CA VAL A 96 5.65 -10.52 -2.97
C VAL A 96 5.16 -9.18 -3.48
N LYS A 97 6.04 -8.17 -3.43
CA LYS A 97 5.72 -6.82 -3.88
C LYS A 97 6.55 -6.52 -5.12
N THR A 98 5.87 -6.17 -6.19
CA THR A 98 6.51 -5.87 -7.47
C THR A 98 6.33 -4.40 -7.78
N TYR A 99 7.43 -3.73 -8.08
CA TYR A 99 7.43 -2.32 -8.45
C TYR A 99 7.96 -2.16 -9.85
N ARG A 100 7.37 -1.21 -10.58
CA ARG A 100 7.90 -0.79 -11.87
C ARG A 100 8.41 0.63 -11.71
N ALA A 101 9.66 0.84 -12.09
CA ALA A 101 10.27 2.15 -12.04
C ALA A 101 10.80 2.50 -13.43
N VAL A 102 10.54 3.74 -13.83
CA VAL A 102 11.12 4.28 -15.06
C VAL A 102 12.26 5.18 -14.64
N CYS A 103 13.46 4.81 -15.05
CA CYS A 103 14.67 5.49 -14.62
C CYS A 103 15.40 6.03 -15.85
N ARG A 104 16.05 7.18 -15.66
CA ARG A 104 16.94 7.70 -16.68
C ARG A 104 18.31 7.07 -16.48
N GLN A 105 18.85 6.48 -17.54
CA GLN A 105 20.22 6.02 -17.52
C GLN A 105 21.14 7.23 -17.54
N LEU A 106 22.07 7.30 -16.58
CA LEU A 106 23.03 8.38 -16.53
C LEU A 106 24.12 8.13 -17.56
N LYS A 107 24.26 9.07 -18.47
CA LYS A 107 25.20 8.94 -19.56
C LYS A 107 26.63 9.07 -19.03
N GLY A 108 27.46 8.10 -19.37
CA GLY A 108 28.86 8.13 -18.95
C GLY A 108 29.11 7.77 -17.49
N GLN A 109 28.07 7.36 -16.78
CA GLN A 109 28.22 6.92 -15.40
C GLN A 109 27.83 5.48 -15.25
N GLU A 110 28.53 4.81 -14.35
CA GLU A 110 28.15 3.47 -13.97
C GLU A 110 26.96 3.54 -13.03
N GLN A 111 26.08 2.56 -13.12
CA GLN A 111 24.99 2.43 -12.16
C GLN A 111 25.59 2.14 -10.81
N CYS A 112 25.26 2.92 -9.82
CA CYS A 112 25.85 2.87 -8.49
C CYS A 112 25.67 1.51 -7.82
N GLY A 113 26.55 0.54 -8.11
CA GLY A 113 26.54 -0.76 -7.46
C GLY A 113 25.47 -1.72 -7.92
N PHE A 114 24.69 -1.37 -8.95
CA PHE A 114 23.62 -2.25 -9.44
C PHE A 114 23.91 -2.70 -10.86
N ALA A 115 23.62 -3.97 -11.14
CA ALA A 115 23.64 -4.44 -12.51
C ALA A 115 22.51 -3.79 -13.30
N PRO A 116 22.75 -3.42 -14.56
CA PRO A 116 21.67 -2.89 -15.37
C PRO A 116 20.58 -3.94 -15.58
N LEU A 117 19.33 -3.50 -15.46
CA LEU A 117 18.20 -4.37 -15.76
C LEU A 117 17.93 -4.31 -17.26
N PRO A 118 17.45 -5.41 -17.85
CA PRO A 118 17.17 -5.44 -19.28
C PRO A 118 15.99 -4.54 -19.65
N HIS A 119 15.21 -4.11 -18.68
CA HIS A 119 14.07 -3.21 -18.87
C HIS A 119 14.15 -2.11 -17.83
N ASP A 120 13.43 -1.02 -18.06
CA ASP A 120 13.44 0.13 -17.16
C ASP A 120 12.55 -0.10 -15.96
N PHE A 121 12.65 -1.25 -15.32
CA PHE A 121 11.90 -1.53 -14.12
C PHE A 121 12.72 -2.37 -13.16
N LEU A 122 12.35 -2.25 -11.89
CA LEU A 122 12.98 -2.95 -10.79
C LEU A 122 11.93 -3.80 -10.08
N GLN A 123 12.26 -5.05 -9.85
CA GLN A 123 11.42 -5.94 -9.06
C GLN A 123 12.04 -6.07 -7.67
N VAL A 124 11.27 -5.73 -6.65
CA VAL A 124 11.75 -5.74 -5.26
C VAL A 124 10.88 -6.68 -4.46
N GLN A 125 11.53 -7.55 -3.70
CA GLN A 125 10.88 -8.43 -2.75
C GLN A 125 11.13 -7.88 -1.35
N LEU A 126 10.06 -7.49 -0.67
CA LEU A 126 10.16 -6.83 0.63
C LEU A 126 9.76 -7.76 1.76
#